data_6be621c5a9d047512b7fc31c8e33bd6a
#
_entry.id   6be621c5a9d047512b7fc31c8e33bd6a
#
_cell.length_a   1.000
_cell.length_b   1.000
_cell.length_c   1.000
_cell.angle_alpha   90.00
_cell.angle_beta   90.00
_cell.angle_gamma   90.00
#
_symmetry.space_group_name_H-M   'P 1'
#
loop_
_entity.id
_entity.type
_entity.pdbx_description
1 polymer ?
#
loop_
_entity_poly.entity_id
_entity_poly.type
_entity_poly.pdbx_seq_one_letter_code
_entity_poly.pdbx_strand_id
1 'polypeptide(L)'
;MYRNALALVLFAYAATQGVSRATDELVLDLTPAQTEINFTLPDVLHTVHGTFHLKSGTVRFDPATGAASGAVIVDVTSGASGSAARDRKMHKEILESQRYPEAVFIPQRVEGRFPSEGVAELQVHGLFKIHGGEHEMTFQTRVEMQGDQLVVNMHGVLPYVQWGMKNPSTFILRVSDKVQLDIHATGHIHPATG
;
A
#
# COMPACT_ATOMS: atom_id res chain seq x y z
N MET A 1 29.13 -62.68 -44.33
CA MET A 1 28.98 -62.75 -42.89
C MET A 1 29.09 -61.35 -42.31
N TYR A 2 28.00 -60.63 -42.13
CA TYR A 2 27.96 -59.28 -41.54
C TYR A 2 27.19 -59.38 -40.23
N ARG A 3 27.87 -59.07 -39.13
CA ARG A 3 27.28 -59.01 -37.78
C ARG A 3 26.91 -57.52 -37.49
N ASN A 4 25.62 -57.25 -37.46
CA ASN A 4 25.09 -55.98 -37.07
C ASN A 4 25.21 -55.83 -35.54
N ALA A 5 25.93 -54.82 -35.10
CA ALA A 5 25.96 -54.37 -33.70
C ALA A 5 24.94 -53.23 -33.54
N LEU A 6 23.84 -53.53 -32.83
CA LEU A 6 22.81 -52.53 -32.47
C LEU A 6 23.26 -51.81 -31.19
N ALA A 7 23.63 -50.56 -31.34
CA ALA A 7 23.96 -49.70 -30.21
C ALA A 7 22.66 -49.08 -29.64
N LEU A 8 22.31 -49.50 -28.43
CA LEU A 8 21.19 -49.00 -27.65
C LEU A 8 21.63 -47.68 -26.95
N VAL A 9 21.15 -46.52 -27.43
CA VAL A 9 21.39 -45.23 -26.76
C VAL A 9 20.25 -45.05 -25.75
N LEU A 10 20.58 -45.23 -24.47
CA LEU A 10 19.73 -44.88 -23.33
C LEU A 10 19.79 -43.36 -23.10
N PHE A 11 18.74 -42.65 -23.49
CA PHE A 11 18.51 -41.25 -23.09
C PHE A 11 18.03 -41.23 -21.64
N ALA A 12 18.89 -40.87 -20.72
CA ALA A 12 18.50 -40.56 -19.35
C ALA A 12 17.81 -39.23 -19.29
N TYR A 13 16.49 -39.23 -19.18
CA TYR A 13 15.68 -38.02 -18.88
C TYR A 13 15.91 -37.67 -17.41
N ALA A 14 16.79 -36.72 -17.13
CA ALA A 14 16.90 -36.08 -15.82
C ALA A 14 15.69 -35.19 -15.61
N ALA A 15 14.68 -35.71 -14.91
CA ALA A 15 13.57 -34.90 -14.41
C ALA A 15 14.13 -33.94 -13.34
N THR A 16 14.40 -32.69 -13.70
CA THR A 16 14.63 -31.62 -12.73
C THR A 16 13.31 -31.37 -12.01
N GLN A 17 13.14 -32.01 -10.86
CA GLN A 17 12.10 -31.64 -9.91
C GLN A 17 12.41 -30.24 -9.42
N GLY A 18 11.70 -29.25 -9.96
CA GLY A 18 11.68 -27.91 -9.41
C GLY A 18 11.20 -28.00 -7.97
N VAL A 19 12.11 -27.79 -7.05
CA VAL A 19 11.76 -27.61 -5.63
C VAL A 19 10.90 -26.37 -5.57
N SER A 20 9.58 -26.53 -5.50
CA SER A 20 8.66 -25.46 -5.13
C SER A 20 9.06 -25.05 -3.71
N ARG A 21 9.84 -23.99 -3.58
CA ARG A 21 10.03 -23.34 -2.28
C ARG A 21 8.64 -22.87 -1.87
N ALA A 22 8.10 -23.44 -0.80
CA ALA A 22 7.02 -22.80 -0.08
C ALA A 22 7.52 -21.39 0.22
N THR A 23 6.86 -20.38 -0.34
CA THR A 23 7.15 -18.99 -0.03
C THR A 23 6.70 -18.80 1.40
N ASP A 24 7.59 -18.38 2.29
CA ASP A 24 7.28 -17.96 3.66
C ASP A 24 6.51 -16.61 3.59
N GLU A 25 5.49 -16.55 2.71
CA GLU A 25 4.68 -15.37 2.51
C GLU A 25 3.83 -15.12 3.75
N LEU A 26 3.87 -13.89 4.23
CA LEU A 26 3.09 -13.42 5.36
C LEU A 26 1.90 -12.61 4.87
N VAL A 27 0.79 -12.74 5.56
CA VAL A 27 -0.45 -12.00 5.28
C VAL A 27 -0.77 -11.11 6.46
N LEU A 28 -1.07 -9.84 6.16
CA LEU A 28 -1.61 -8.86 7.11
C LEU A 28 -3.01 -8.46 6.63
N ASP A 29 -4.03 -8.79 7.42
CA ASP A 29 -5.37 -8.31 7.20
C ASP A 29 -5.63 -7.05 8.02
N LEU A 30 -6.06 -6.00 7.33
CA LEU A 30 -6.37 -4.69 7.92
C LEU A 30 -7.88 -4.55 8.10
N THR A 31 -8.30 -4.09 9.26
CA THR A 31 -9.70 -3.81 9.56
C THR A 31 -9.93 -2.32 9.81
N PRO A 32 -11.10 -1.79 9.47
CA PRO A 32 -11.44 -0.39 9.75
C PRO A 32 -11.31 0.00 11.22
N ALA A 33 -11.61 -0.92 12.14
CA ALA A 33 -11.55 -0.66 13.58
C ALA A 33 -10.11 -0.52 14.13
N GLN A 34 -9.12 -1.02 13.39
CA GLN A 34 -7.71 -1.04 13.79
C GLN A 34 -6.82 -0.23 12.85
N THR A 35 -7.43 0.61 12.01
CA THR A 35 -6.71 1.41 11.03
C THR A 35 -7.18 2.86 11.06
N GLU A 36 -6.26 3.76 11.33
CA GLU A 36 -6.47 5.20 11.27
C GLU A 36 -5.74 5.77 10.07
N ILE A 37 -6.44 6.57 9.25
CA ILE A 37 -5.88 7.23 8.07
C ILE A 37 -6.08 8.72 8.24
N ASN A 38 -4.99 9.44 8.48
CA ASN A 38 -4.97 10.87 8.69
C ASN A 38 -4.35 11.58 7.49
N PHE A 39 -4.88 12.73 7.13
CA PHE A 39 -4.24 13.61 6.17
C PHE A 39 -3.93 14.97 6.78
N THR A 40 -2.83 15.57 6.33
CA THR A 40 -2.43 16.92 6.69
C THR A 40 -2.16 17.72 5.43
N LEU A 41 -2.91 18.80 5.25
CA LEU A 41 -2.74 19.73 4.14
C LEU A 41 -2.23 21.07 4.69
N PRO A 42 -0.94 21.39 4.48
CA PRO A 42 -0.37 22.66 4.90
C PRO A 42 -0.98 23.83 4.13
N ASP A 43 -1.21 24.92 4.84
CA ASP A 43 -1.72 26.18 4.33
C ASP A 43 -0.93 27.32 4.99
N VAL A 44 -0.90 28.49 4.35
CA VAL A 44 -0.15 29.65 4.85
C VAL A 44 -0.72 30.18 6.17
N LEU A 45 -2.03 30.05 6.38
CA LEU A 45 -2.72 30.57 7.55
C LEU A 45 -3.04 29.49 8.58
N HIS A 46 -3.43 28.30 8.12
CA HIS A 46 -3.87 27.20 8.99
C HIS A 46 -3.59 25.85 8.34
N THR A 47 -2.93 24.96 9.06
CA THR A 47 -2.83 23.56 8.64
C THR A 47 -4.19 22.89 8.78
N VAL A 48 -4.62 22.21 7.73
CA VAL A 48 -5.85 21.41 7.74
C VAL A 48 -5.50 19.96 8.04
N HIS A 49 -6.14 19.41 9.06
CA HIS A 49 -6.10 17.99 9.40
C HIS A 49 -7.44 17.36 9.09
N GLY A 50 -7.42 16.10 8.75
CA GLY A 50 -8.65 15.32 8.55
C GLY A 50 -8.35 13.84 8.44
N THR A 51 -9.40 13.07 8.24
CA THR A 51 -9.36 11.60 8.27
C THR A 51 -10.08 11.01 7.08
N PHE A 52 -9.72 9.77 6.75
CA PHE A 52 -10.48 8.87 5.89
C PHE A 52 -10.68 7.54 6.61
N HIS A 53 -11.65 6.75 6.16
CA HIS A 53 -11.87 5.40 6.68
C HIS A 53 -11.32 4.36 5.72
N LEU A 54 -10.66 3.34 6.28
CA LEU A 54 -10.36 2.12 5.57
C LEU A 54 -11.67 1.42 5.19
N LYS A 55 -11.78 0.94 3.95
CA LYS A 55 -12.87 0.07 3.52
C LYS A 55 -12.50 -1.39 3.72
N SER A 56 -11.32 -1.78 3.27
CA SER A 56 -10.73 -3.10 3.45
C SER A 56 -9.25 -3.07 3.11
N GLY A 57 -8.50 -4.05 3.58
CA GLY A 57 -7.09 -4.21 3.21
C GLY A 57 -6.58 -5.59 3.52
N THR A 58 -5.86 -6.17 2.56
CA THR A 58 -5.05 -7.37 2.75
C THR A 58 -3.72 -7.14 2.04
N VAL A 59 -2.64 -7.30 2.77
CA VAL A 59 -1.28 -7.19 2.25
C VAL A 59 -0.58 -8.53 2.44
N ARG A 60 -0.01 -9.03 1.36
CA ARG A 60 0.85 -10.22 1.34
C ARG A 60 2.27 -9.78 1.05
N PHE A 61 3.24 -10.33 1.72
CA PHE A 61 4.62 -10.03 1.43
C PHE A 61 5.54 -11.20 1.80
N ASP A 62 6.63 -11.31 1.07
CA ASP A 62 7.69 -12.28 1.29
C ASP A 62 8.88 -11.56 1.96
N PRO A 63 9.16 -11.83 3.24
CA PRO A 63 10.27 -11.19 3.96
C PRO A 63 11.66 -11.47 3.37
N ALA A 64 11.82 -12.57 2.62
CA ALA A 64 13.09 -12.95 2.04
C ALA A 64 13.42 -12.21 0.75
N THR A 65 12.40 -11.94 -0.08
CA THR A 65 12.54 -11.28 -1.38
C THR A 65 12.11 -9.82 -1.37
N GLY A 66 11.28 -9.43 -0.41
CA GLY A 66 10.64 -8.13 -0.35
C GLY A 66 9.46 -7.98 -1.31
N ALA A 67 9.10 -9.03 -2.06
CA ALA A 67 7.93 -8.98 -2.94
C ALA A 67 6.65 -8.76 -2.11
N ALA A 68 5.78 -7.88 -2.59
CA ALA A 68 4.52 -7.59 -1.93
C ALA A 68 3.37 -7.56 -2.93
N SER A 69 2.16 -7.82 -2.45
CA SER A 69 0.94 -7.87 -3.24
C SER A 69 -0.29 -7.59 -2.38
N GLY A 70 -1.47 -7.59 -2.99
CA GLY A 70 -2.73 -7.32 -2.32
C GLY A 70 -3.24 -5.91 -2.59
N ALA A 71 -4.15 -5.44 -1.76
CA ALA A 71 -4.73 -4.11 -1.90
C ALA A 71 -5.19 -3.53 -0.56
N VAL A 72 -5.01 -2.22 -0.40
CA VAL A 72 -5.59 -1.42 0.70
C VAL A 72 -6.56 -0.44 0.08
N ILE A 73 -7.84 -0.54 0.42
CA ILE A 73 -8.93 0.24 -0.17
C ILE A 73 -9.45 1.23 0.86
N VAL A 74 -9.43 2.50 0.50
CA VAL A 74 -9.89 3.63 1.33
C VAL A 74 -11.19 4.18 0.75
N ASP A 75 -12.16 4.42 1.61
CA ASP A 75 -13.39 5.12 1.24
C ASP A 75 -13.13 6.62 1.13
N VAL A 76 -13.00 7.13 -0.09
CA VAL A 76 -12.79 8.56 -0.36
C VAL A 76 -14.00 9.40 0.06
N THR A 77 -15.20 8.80 0.10
CA THR A 77 -16.43 9.52 0.49
C THR A 77 -16.50 9.79 1.99
N SER A 78 -15.70 9.08 2.78
CA SER A 78 -15.61 9.24 4.24
C SER A 78 -14.76 10.44 4.69
N GLY A 79 -14.11 11.12 3.76
CA GLY A 79 -13.17 12.20 4.07
C GLY A 79 -13.79 13.32 4.91
N ALA A 80 -13.19 13.62 6.06
CA ALA A 80 -13.67 14.64 6.98
C ALA A 80 -12.52 15.48 7.53
N SER A 81 -12.68 16.80 7.53
CA SER A 81 -11.70 17.75 8.03
C SER A 81 -12.20 18.56 9.23
N GLY A 82 -13.37 18.22 9.75
CA GLY A 82 -14.02 18.95 10.86
C GLY A 82 -14.74 20.24 10.42
N SER A 83 -14.81 20.53 9.12
CA SER A 83 -15.56 21.67 8.59
C SER A 83 -16.45 21.25 7.43
N ALA A 84 -17.75 21.23 7.64
CA ALA A 84 -18.72 20.79 6.64
C ALA A 84 -18.65 21.58 5.33
N ALA A 85 -18.28 22.87 5.37
CA ALA A 85 -18.10 23.68 4.17
C ALA A 85 -16.86 23.27 3.36
N ARG A 86 -15.73 23.00 4.06
CA ARG A 86 -14.50 22.53 3.46
C ARG A 86 -14.67 21.11 2.92
N ASP A 87 -15.34 20.23 3.65
CA ASP A 87 -15.59 18.85 3.26
C ASP A 87 -16.45 18.78 2.00
N ARG A 88 -17.51 19.58 1.90
CA ARG A 88 -18.30 19.70 0.66
C ARG A 88 -17.46 20.12 -0.55
N LYS A 89 -16.54 21.09 -0.38
CA LYS A 89 -15.65 21.54 -1.44
C LYS A 89 -14.63 20.45 -1.80
N MET A 90 -14.03 19.80 -0.80
CA MET A 90 -13.09 18.69 -0.99
C MET A 90 -13.73 17.56 -1.81
N HIS A 91 -14.92 17.10 -1.42
CA HIS A 91 -15.62 16.02 -2.10
C HIS A 91 -16.09 16.40 -3.51
N LYS A 92 -16.63 17.61 -3.68
CA LYS A 92 -17.24 18.01 -4.95
C LYS A 92 -16.22 18.44 -6.00
N GLU A 93 -15.17 19.16 -5.59
CA GLU A 93 -14.32 19.89 -6.53
C GLU A 93 -12.89 19.33 -6.63
N ILE A 94 -12.41 18.62 -5.59
CA ILE A 94 -11.03 18.16 -5.53
C ILE A 94 -10.94 16.66 -5.73
N LEU A 95 -11.62 15.88 -4.87
CA LEU A 95 -11.62 14.43 -4.93
C LEU A 95 -12.65 13.88 -5.92
N GLU A 96 -13.67 14.65 -6.26
CA GLU A 96 -14.83 14.20 -7.06
C GLU A 96 -15.34 12.84 -6.55
N SER A 97 -15.53 12.72 -5.22
CA SER A 97 -15.69 11.44 -4.53
C SER A 97 -16.94 10.65 -4.94
N GLN A 98 -17.94 11.30 -5.56
CA GLN A 98 -19.06 10.57 -6.16
C GLN A 98 -18.67 9.82 -7.43
N ARG A 99 -17.67 10.33 -8.16
CA ARG A 99 -17.15 9.71 -9.39
C ARG A 99 -16.03 8.73 -9.09
N TYR A 100 -15.22 9.06 -8.08
CA TYR A 100 -14.06 8.30 -7.64
C TYR A 100 -14.18 7.97 -6.15
N PRO A 101 -15.08 7.03 -5.77
CA PRO A 101 -15.40 6.77 -4.36
C PRO A 101 -14.31 6.05 -3.59
N GLU A 102 -13.31 5.53 -4.28
CA GLU A 102 -12.25 4.73 -3.66
C GLU A 102 -10.86 5.22 -4.07
N ALA A 103 -9.93 5.16 -3.12
CA ALA A 103 -8.51 5.16 -3.38
C ALA A 103 -7.94 3.80 -3.02
N VAL A 104 -7.02 3.28 -3.86
CA VAL A 104 -6.47 1.95 -3.69
C VAL A 104 -4.96 2.02 -3.71
N PHE A 105 -4.31 1.49 -2.68
CA PHE A 105 -2.87 1.24 -2.69
C PHE A 105 -2.60 -0.25 -2.94
N ILE A 106 -1.80 -0.54 -3.95
CA ILE A 106 -1.35 -1.89 -4.33
C ILE A 106 0.14 -1.96 -4.01
N PRO A 107 0.54 -2.55 -2.87
CA PRO A 107 1.94 -2.75 -2.56
C PRO A 107 2.57 -3.71 -3.58
N GLN A 108 3.81 -3.43 -3.97
CA GLN A 108 4.56 -4.24 -4.92
C GLN A 108 5.88 -4.72 -4.34
N ARG A 109 6.49 -3.91 -3.48
CA ARG A 109 7.79 -4.22 -2.87
C ARG A 109 7.96 -3.55 -1.52
N VAL A 110 8.57 -4.27 -0.60
CA VAL A 110 9.05 -3.79 0.69
C VAL A 110 10.57 -3.79 0.66
N GLU A 111 11.18 -2.64 0.94
CA GLU A 111 12.62 -2.51 1.13
C GLU A 111 12.95 -2.34 2.60
N GLY A 112 14.06 -2.93 3.00
CA GLY A 112 14.49 -2.99 4.39
C GLY A 112 14.40 -4.41 4.92
N ARG A 113 14.87 -4.60 6.16
CA ARG A 113 14.82 -5.91 6.81
C ARG A 113 13.58 -5.99 7.70
N PHE A 114 12.65 -6.84 7.33
CA PHE A 114 11.48 -7.11 8.17
C PHE A 114 11.91 -7.76 9.49
N PRO A 115 11.43 -7.28 10.64
CA PRO A 115 11.86 -7.80 11.94
C PRO A 115 11.13 -9.09 12.28
N SER A 116 11.81 -10.01 12.93
CA SER A 116 11.16 -11.15 13.58
C SER A 116 10.57 -10.77 14.95
N GLU A 117 11.09 -9.71 15.56
CA GLU A 117 10.67 -9.13 16.83
C GLU A 117 11.18 -7.69 16.92
N GLY A 118 10.47 -6.82 17.62
CA GLY A 118 10.84 -5.42 17.82
C GLY A 118 10.57 -4.53 16.62
N VAL A 119 11.38 -3.49 16.45
CA VAL A 119 11.12 -2.37 15.54
C VAL A 119 12.03 -2.41 14.33
N ALA A 120 11.47 -2.05 13.15
CA ALA A 120 12.24 -1.78 11.94
C ALA A 120 11.66 -0.60 11.15
N GLU A 121 12.54 0.04 10.37
CA GLU A 121 12.18 1.04 9.36
C GLU A 121 12.24 0.38 7.97
N LEU A 122 11.19 0.55 7.20
CA LEU A 122 10.99 -0.04 5.89
C LEU A 122 10.54 1.02 4.89
N GLN A 123 10.68 0.72 3.61
CA GLN A 123 10.03 1.47 2.54
C GLN A 123 9.07 0.55 1.81
N VAL A 124 7.82 0.97 1.67
CA VAL A 124 6.79 0.22 0.95
C VAL A 124 6.50 0.94 -0.36
N HIS A 125 6.89 0.31 -1.47
CA HIS A 125 6.67 0.81 -2.82
C HIS A 125 5.42 0.17 -3.41
N GLY A 126 4.66 0.93 -4.18
CA GLY A 126 3.48 0.41 -4.83
C GLY A 126 2.80 1.41 -5.75
N LEU A 127 1.65 1.03 -6.28
CA LEU A 127 0.78 1.86 -7.10
C LEU A 127 -0.35 2.42 -6.26
N PHE A 128 -0.51 3.73 -6.30
CA PHE A 128 -1.60 4.45 -5.67
C PHE A 128 -2.61 4.90 -6.74
N LYS A 129 -3.80 4.33 -6.69
CA LYS A 129 -4.90 4.65 -7.60
C LYS A 129 -5.84 5.63 -6.91
N ILE A 130 -5.98 6.81 -7.47
CA ILE A 130 -6.85 7.87 -6.94
C ILE A 130 -7.32 8.76 -8.09
N HIS A 131 -8.54 9.28 -8.00
CA HIS A 131 -9.09 10.25 -8.96
C HIS A 131 -8.99 9.81 -10.42
N GLY A 132 -9.09 8.49 -10.68
CA GLY A 132 -9.02 7.87 -12.00
C GLY A 132 -7.60 7.71 -12.56
N GLY A 133 -6.56 8.11 -11.84
CA GLY A 133 -5.16 7.92 -12.20
C GLY A 133 -4.47 6.82 -11.39
N GLU A 134 -3.31 6.36 -11.88
CA GLU A 134 -2.41 5.42 -11.20
C GLU A 134 -1.04 6.09 -11.08
N HIS A 135 -0.46 6.05 -9.88
CA HIS A 135 0.78 6.75 -9.57
C HIS A 135 1.70 5.87 -8.73
N GLU A 136 2.98 5.84 -9.06
CA GLU A 136 3.97 5.22 -8.20
C GLU A 136 4.08 6.01 -6.89
N MET A 137 4.12 5.30 -5.78
CA MET A 137 4.23 5.89 -4.46
C MET A 137 5.09 5.04 -3.55
N THR A 138 5.82 5.72 -2.67
CA THR A 138 6.60 5.09 -1.61
C THR A 138 6.17 5.65 -0.28
N PHE A 139 5.85 4.75 0.65
CA PHE A 139 5.62 5.09 2.06
C PHE A 139 6.85 4.77 2.89
N GLN A 140 7.30 5.74 3.71
CA GLN A 140 8.22 5.47 4.81
C GLN A 140 7.42 4.77 5.90
N THR A 141 7.87 3.62 6.33
CA THR A 141 7.09 2.73 7.18
C THR A 141 7.90 2.26 8.36
N ARG A 142 7.41 2.56 9.57
CA ARG A 142 7.91 2.00 10.80
C ARG A 142 6.99 0.86 11.23
N VAL A 143 7.57 -0.30 11.46
CA VAL A 143 6.85 -1.48 11.96
C VAL A 143 7.37 -1.88 13.32
N GLU A 144 6.48 -2.40 14.16
CA GLU A 144 6.83 -3.02 15.44
C GLU A 144 6.13 -4.38 15.53
N MET A 145 6.94 -5.42 15.74
CA MET A 145 6.50 -6.80 15.82
C MET A 145 6.58 -7.28 17.26
N GLN A 146 5.48 -7.86 17.76
CA GLN A 146 5.38 -8.50 19.07
C GLN A 146 4.63 -9.84 18.91
N GLY A 147 5.38 -10.92 18.81
CA GLY A 147 4.82 -12.22 18.45
C GLY A 147 4.24 -12.21 17.03
N ASP A 148 2.93 -12.40 16.89
CA ASP A 148 2.19 -12.30 15.63
C ASP A 148 1.51 -10.93 15.42
N GLN A 149 1.52 -10.06 16.42
CA GLN A 149 0.98 -8.71 16.33
C GLN A 149 1.97 -7.77 15.63
N LEU A 150 1.47 -7.07 14.61
CA LEU A 150 2.20 -6.05 13.87
C LEU A 150 1.53 -4.70 14.04
N VAL A 151 2.29 -3.72 14.51
CA VAL A 151 1.91 -2.29 14.48
C VAL A 151 2.63 -1.65 13.31
N VAL A 152 1.89 -0.92 12.48
CA VAL A 152 2.39 -0.28 11.26
C VAL A 152 2.11 1.21 11.33
N ASN A 153 3.15 2.03 11.18
CA ASN A 153 3.04 3.48 11.00
C ASN A 153 3.65 3.86 9.65
N MET A 154 2.83 4.38 8.75
CA MET A 154 3.25 4.77 7.40
C MET A 154 3.11 6.27 7.22
N HIS A 155 4.11 6.87 6.58
CA HIS A 155 4.09 8.27 6.17
C HIS A 155 4.34 8.39 4.68
N GLY A 156 3.53 9.21 3.99
CA GLY A 156 3.70 9.49 2.58
C GLY A 156 3.25 10.90 2.20
N VAL A 157 3.78 11.40 1.09
CA VAL A 157 3.44 12.73 0.56
C VAL A 157 2.88 12.57 -0.84
N LEU A 158 1.62 12.98 -1.03
CA LEU A 158 0.93 12.92 -2.31
C LEU A 158 0.97 14.28 -2.99
N PRO A 159 1.56 14.40 -4.18
CA PRO A 159 1.50 15.61 -5.00
C PRO A 159 0.17 15.66 -5.76
N TYR A 160 -0.94 15.84 -5.05
CA TYR A 160 -2.30 15.68 -5.58
C TYR A 160 -2.60 16.59 -6.77
N VAL A 161 -2.03 17.80 -6.81
CA VAL A 161 -2.19 18.69 -7.96
C VAL A 161 -1.50 18.15 -9.21
N GLN A 162 -0.28 17.61 -9.06
CA GLN A 162 0.43 16.95 -10.15
C GLN A 162 -0.33 15.72 -10.66
N TRP A 163 -1.13 15.09 -9.81
CA TRP A 163 -1.98 13.94 -10.12
C TRP A 163 -3.35 14.33 -10.71
N GLY A 164 -3.52 15.61 -11.07
CA GLY A 164 -4.69 16.11 -11.81
C GLY A 164 -5.84 16.62 -10.95
N MET A 165 -5.69 16.62 -9.63
CA MET A 165 -6.69 17.19 -8.73
C MET A 165 -6.55 18.71 -8.62
N LYS A 166 -7.66 19.42 -8.39
CA LYS A 166 -7.66 20.88 -8.28
C LYS A 166 -6.98 21.34 -6.99
N ASN A 167 -6.16 22.39 -7.09
CA ASN A 167 -5.71 23.13 -5.93
C ASN A 167 -6.82 24.07 -5.45
N PRO A 168 -7.26 24.01 -4.17
CA PRO A 168 -8.30 24.88 -3.64
C PRO A 168 -7.84 26.30 -3.32
N SER A 169 -6.62 26.67 -3.66
CA SER A 169 -6.08 28.02 -3.43
C SER A 169 -6.97 29.10 -4.04
N THR A 170 -7.03 30.22 -3.37
CA THR A 170 -7.64 31.46 -3.86
C THR A 170 -6.57 32.54 -4.01
N PHE A 171 -6.96 33.76 -4.44
CA PHE A 171 -6.02 34.86 -4.52
C PHE A 171 -5.40 35.23 -3.16
N ILE A 172 -6.13 35.00 -2.06
CA ILE A 172 -5.70 35.36 -0.69
C ILE A 172 -5.13 34.13 0.03
N LEU A 173 -5.74 32.96 -0.15
CA LEU A 173 -5.42 31.72 0.56
C LEU A 173 -4.58 30.81 -0.33
N ARG A 174 -3.34 30.56 0.08
CA ARG A 174 -2.42 29.66 -0.61
C ARG A 174 -2.37 28.31 0.10
N VAL A 175 -2.80 27.27 -0.57
CA VAL A 175 -2.81 25.88 -0.09
C VAL A 175 -1.68 25.11 -0.78
N SER A 176 -1.00 24.24 -0.03
CA SER A 176 0.03 23.34 -0.58
C SER A 176 -0.52 22.53 -1.77
N ASP A 177 0.33 22.24 -2.74
CA ASP A 177 0.06 21.33 -3.84
C ASP A 177 0.29 19.85 -3.47
N LYS A 178 0.69 19.60 -2.22
CA LYS A 178 0.96 18.29 -1.66
C LYS A 178 0.20 18.10 -0.37
N VAL A 179 -0.27 16.87 -0.15
CA VAL A 179 -0.90 16.44 1.09
C VAL A 179 -0.06 15.33 1.72
N GLN A 180 0.09 15.39 3.04
CA GLN A 180 0.73 14.33 3.81
C GLN A 180 -0.31 13.31 4.23
N LEU A 181 0.03 12.04 4.17
CA LEU A 181 -0.76 10.93 4.70
C LEU A 181 0.02 10.25 5.82
N ASP A 182 -0.64 10.07 6.95
CA ASP A 182 -0.15 9.32 8.09
C ASP A 182 -1.15 8.21 8.39
N ILE A 183 -0.69 6.97 8.34
CA ILE A 183 -1.53 5.79 8.52
C ILE A 183 -0.98 5.02 9.72
N HIS A 184 -1.85 4.74 10.67
CA HIS A 184 -1.58 3.85 11.79
C HIS A 184 -2.49 2.63 11.69
N ALA A 185 -1.91 1.44 11.71
CA ALA A 185 -2.66 0.19 11.69
C ALA A 185 -2.08 -0.82 12.66
N THR A 186 -2.96 -1.62 13.25
CA THR A 186 -2.59 -2.78 14.07
C THR A 186 -3.27 -4.01 13.49
N GLY A 187 -2.55 -5.11 13.37
CA GLY A 187 -3.10 -6.35 12.87
C GLY A 187 -2.27 -7.55 13.31
N HIS A 188 -2.72 -8.74 12.94
CA HIS A 188 -1.97 -9.97 13.13
C HIS A 188 -1.46 -10.47 11.80
N ILE A 189 -0.21 -10.88 11.77
CA ILE A 189 0.35 -11.54 10.60
C ILE A 189 0.22 -13.06 10.77
N HIS A 190 -0.05 -13.72 9.67
CA HIS A 190 -0.09 -15.18 9.60
C HIS A 190 0.52 -15.66 8.29
N PRO A 191 1.02 -16.91 8.23
CA PRO A 191 1.48 -17.50 6.99
C PRO A 191 0.35 -17.56 5.95
N ALA A 192 0.68 -17.31 4.68
CA ALA A 192 -0.28 -17.55 3.61
C ALA A 192 -0.62 -19.04 3.57
N THR A 193 -1.90 -19.34 3.75
CA THR A 193 -2.40 -20.71 3.52
C THR A 193 -2.38 -20.98 2.03
N GLY A 194 -1.56 -21.95 1.61
CA GLY A 194 -1.46 -22.44 0.24
C GLY A 194 -2.72 -23.20 -0.20
#